data_833be508c3b61042f4ab85ce4d6afcb3
#
_entry.id   833be508c3b61042f4ab85ce4d6afcb3
#
_cell.length_a   1.000
_cell.length_b   1.000
_cell.length_c   1.000
_cell.angle_alpha   90.00
_cell.angle_beta   90.00
_cell.angle_gamma   90.00
#
_symmetry.space_group_name_H-M   'P 1'
#
loop_
_entity.id
_entity.type
_entity.pdbx_description
1 polymer ?
#
loop_
_entity_poly.entity_id
_entity_poly.type
_entity_poly.pdbx_seq_one_letter_code
_entity_poly.pdbx_strand_id
1 'polypeptide(L)'
;MIQVTNVGTDPRTYRSKPMIDGWREKRDIDGGVKCCVYGCRAWATDGAHVTIGRGSKVYIVPMCHKHNCQFGQTLFVRKDALPVRLTSIS
;
A
#
# COMPACT_ATOMS: atom_id res chain seq x y z
N MET A 1 5.36 14.56 2.37
CA MET A 1 5.21 13.37 1.49
C MET A 1 6.23 12.31 1.84
N ILE A 2 5.88 11.08 1.67
CA ILE A 2 6.76 9.94 1.91
C ILE A 2 7.12 9.35 0.54
N GLN A 3 8.41 9.14 0.30
CA GLN A 3 8.88 8.49 -0.93
C GLN A 3 8.84 6.98 -0.74
N VAL A 4 8.15 6.28 -1.63
CA VAL A 4 8.03 4.82 -1.60
C VAL A 4 8.37 4.25 -2.96
N THR A 5 8.81 2.98 -2.97
CA THR A 5 9.02 2.23 -4.22
C THR A 5 8.04 1.09 -4.26
N ASN A 6 7.29 0.99 -5.36
CA ASN A 6 6.35 -0.11 -5.56
C ASN A 6 7.14 -1.37 -5.96
N VAL A 7 7.19 -2.34 -5.04
CA VAL A 7 7.97 -3.56 -5.28
C VAL A 7 7.13 -4.71 -5.83
N GLY A 8 5.84 -4.47 -6.04
CA GLY A 8 4.95 -5.48 -6.58
C GLY A 8 4.59 -6.55 -5.56
N THR A 9 3.71 -7.46 -5.98
CA THR A 9 3.25 -8.54 -5.13
C THR A 9 4.02 -9.82 -5.45
N ASP A 10 4.69 -10.38 -4.44
CA ASP A 10 5.32 -11.69 -4.57
C ASP A 10 4.22 -12.74 -4.41
N PRO A 11 4.06 -13.67 -5.38
CA PRO A 11 3.05 -14.73 -5.26
C PRO A 11 3.18 -15.56 -3.98
N ARG A 12 4.39 -15.66 -3.42
CA ARG A 12 4.62 -16.41 -2.19
C ARG A 12 4.04 -15.71 -0.96
N THR A 13 3.72 -14.43 -1.07
CA THR A 13 3.11 -13.67 0.02
C THR A 13 1.61 -13.54 -0.15
N TYR A 14 1.04 -14.22 -1.14
CA TYR A 14 -0.40 -14.20 -1.38
C TYR A 14 -1.16 -14.70 -0.15
N ARG A 15 -2.20 -13.97 0.19
CA ARG A 15 -3.11 -14.32 1.28
C ARG A 15 -4.51 -14.57 0.70
N SER A 16 -5.31 -15.34 1.39
CA SER A 16 -6.70 -15.58 0.98
C SER A 16 -7.54 -14.31 1.08
N LYS A 17 -7.05 -13.30 1.79
CA LYS A 17 -7.71 -12.02 2.01
C LYS A 17 -6.92 -10.94 1.26
N PRO A 18 -7.60 -10.02 0.56
CA PRO A 18 -6.91 -8.89 -0.08
C PRO A 18 -6.09 -8.09 0.94
N MET A 19 -4.90 -7.66 0.53
CA MET A 19 -3.98 -6.92 1.41
C MET A 19 -4.57 -5.61 1.92
N ILE A 20 -5.43 -4.95 1.13
CA ILE A 20 -6.06 -3.71 1.57
C ILE A 20 -6.98 -3.96 2.77
N ASP A 21 -7.62 -5.11 2.84
CA ASP A 21 -8.46 -5.44 3.99
C ASP A 21 -7.61 -5.65 5.23
N GLY A 22 -6.45 -6.28 5.09
CA GLY A 22 -5.50 -6.41 6.19
C GLY A 22 -5.00 -5.06 6.69
N TRP A 23 -4.73 -4.14 5.76
CA TRP A 23 -4.35 -2.77 6.11
C TRP A 23 -5.47 -2.06 6.89
N ARG A 24 -6.73 -2.17 6.43
CA ARG A 24 -7.87 -1.57 7.13
C ARG A 24 -8.03 -2.11 8.54
N GLU A 25 -7.89 -3.41 8.71
CA GLU A 25 -8.00 -4.04 10.03
C GLU A 25 -6.94 -3.52 10.99
N LYS A 26 -5.70 -3.45 10.54
CA LYS A 26 -4.60 -2.97 11.39
C LYS A 26 -4.74 -1.50 11.75
N ARG A 27 -5.37 -0.71 10.90
CA ARG A 27 -5.58 0.72 11.13
C ARG A 27 -6.97 1.03 11.70
N ASP A 28 -7.79 0.00 11.90
CA ASP A 28 -9.14 0.12 12.47
C ASP A 28 -9.98 1.11 11.65
N ILE A 29 -9.98 0.94 10.35
CA ILE A 29 -10.68 1.81 9.42
C ILE A 29 -11.81 1.05 8.75
N ASP A 30 -13.04 1.54 8.94
CA ASP A 30 -14.21 1.04 8.24
C ASP A 30 -14.44 1.88 6.98
N GLY A 31 -14.91 1.23 5.91
CA GLY A 31 -15.28 1.92 4.68
C GLY A 31 -14.12 2.19 3.76
N GLY A 32 -14.40 2.97 2.71
CA GLY A 32 -13.45 3.25 1.66
C GLY A 32 -12.43 4.31 2.04
N VAL A 33 -11.25 4.22 1.44
CA VAL A 33 -10.22 5.23 1.57
C VAL A 33 -9.73 5.62 0.18
N LYS A 34 -9.22 6.82 0.04
CA LYS A 34 -8.65 7.27 -1.22
C LYS A 34 -7.24 6.72 -1.40
N CYS A 35 -6.82 6.58 -2.67
CA CYS A 35 -5.46 6.22 -3.00
C CYS A 35 -4.48 7.15 -2.27
N CYS A 36 -3.43 6.58 -1.68
CA CYS A 36 -2.47 7.35 -0.90
C CYS A 36 -1.48 8.17 -1.73
N VAL A 37 -1.42 7.95 -3.03
CA VAL A 37 -0.52 8.71 -3.91
C VAL A 37 -0.91 10.17 -3.90
N TYR A 38 0.08 11.05 -3.69
CA TYR A 38 -0.15 12.48 -3.59
C TYR A 38 -0.84 12.99 -4.85
N GLY A 39 -1.94 13.69 -4.67
CA GLY A 39 -2.72 14.25 -5.77
C GLY A 39 -3.73 13.30 -6.39
N CYS A 40 -3.71 12.00 -6.06
CA CYS A 40 -4.69 11.05 -6.59
C CYS A 40 -5.97 11.08 -5.77
N ARG A 41 -7.12 11.16 -6.46
CA ARG A 41 -8.44 11.19 -5.82
C ARG A 41 -9.25 9.93 -6.04
N ALA A 42 -8.66 8.92 -6.68
CA ALA A 42 -9.35 7.66 -6.92
C ALA A 42 -9.51 6.89 -5.61
N TRP A 43 -10.52 6.04 -5.54
CA TRP A 43 -10.67 5.14 -4.42
C TRP A 43 -9.55 4.11 -4.42
N ALA A 44 -9.01 3.80 -3.25
CA ALA A 44 -8.03 2.72 -3.12
C ALA A 44 -8.76 1.38 -3.16
N THR A 45 -8.28 0.50 -4.03
CA THR A 45 -8.82 -0.86 -4.19
C THR A 45 -7.80 -1.92 -3.83
N ASP A 46 -6.51 -1.56 -3.80
CA ASP A 46 -5.41 -2.50 -3.63
C ASP A 46 -4.57 -2.14 -2.42
N GLY A 47 -4.07 -3.17 -1.73
CA GLY A 47 -2.99 -2.99 -0.76
C GLY A 47 -1.66 -3.15 -1.47
N ALA A 48 -0.99 -2.04 -1.73
CA ALA A 48 0.24 -2.04 -2.50
C ALA A 48 1.43 -2.40 -1.63
N HIS A 49 2.32 -3.24 -2.15
CA HIS A 49 3.58 -3.60 -1.49
C HIS A 49 4.64 -2.55 -1.83
N VAL A 50 5.13 -1.85 -0.83
CA VAL A 50 6.11 -0.79 -1.04
C VAL A 50 7.25 -0.88 -0.03
N THR A 51 8.42 -0.37 -0.42
CA THR A 51 9.50 -0.06 0.52
C THR A 51 9.53 1.45 0.72
N ILE A 52 10.00 1.89 1.87
CA ILE A 52 10.05 3.32 2.22
C ILE A 52 11.50 3.80 2.16
N GLY A 53 11.73 4.85 1.36
CA GLY A 53 13.07 5.40 1.20
C GLY A 53 14.05 4.34 0.73
N ARG A 54 15.17 4.19 1.44
CA ARG A 54 16.21 3.21 1.13
C ARG A 54 16.04 1.90 1.91
N GLY A 55 14.94 1.79 2.68
CA GLY A 55 14.71 0.59 3.46
C GLY A 55 14.35 -0.61 2.62
N SER A 56 14.57 -1.80 3.17
CA SER A 56 14.22 -3.06 2.52
C SER A 56 12.96 -3.71 3.07
N LYS A 57 12.41 -3.16 4.15
CA LYS A 57 11.19 -3.69 4.76
C LYS A 57 9.98 -3.34 3.91
N VAL A 58 9.07 -4.29 3.75
CA VAL A 58 7.89 -4.12 2.92
C VAL A 58 6.71 -3.68 3.77
N TYR A 59 6.01 -2.67 3.29
CA TYR A 59 4.81 -2.12 3.93
C TYR A 59 3.64 -2.20 2.95
N ILE A 60 2.44 -2.21 3.49
CA ILE A 60 1.21 -2.13 2.72
C ILE A 60 0.62 -0.75 2.87
N VAL A 61 0.27 -0.13 1.75
CA VAL A 61 -0.42 1.16 1.70
C VAL A 61 -1.60 1.06 0.74
N PRO A 62 -2.65 1.89 0.96
CA PRO A 62 -3.83 1.83 0.09
C PRO A 62 -3.57 2.57 -1.23
N MET A 63 -3.76 1.88 -2.34
CA MET A 63 -3.59 2.47 -3.68
C MET A 63 -4.74 2.09 -4.60
N CYS A 64 -5.01 2.96 -5.59
CA CYS A 64 -5.84 2.56 -6.70
C CYS A 64 -5.08 1.57 -7.58
N HIS A 65 -5.81 0.79 -8.37
CA HIS A 65 -5.20 -0.26 -9.18
C HIS A 65 -4.17 0.30 -10.16
N LYS A 66 -4.46 1.45 -10.77
CA LYS A 66 -3.56 2.10 -11.71
C LYS A 66 -2.17 2.33 -11.11
N HIS A 67 -2.12 2.93 -9.92
CA HIS A 67 -0.84 3.20 -9.27
C HIS A 67 -0.19 1.92 -8.75
N ASN A 68 -1.00 0.97 -8.27
CA ASN A 68 -0.46 -0.30 -7.80
C ASN A 68 0.18 -1.11 -8.92
N CYS A 69 -0.22 -0.91 -10.16
CA CYS A 69 0.37 -1.61 -11.30
C CYS A 69 1.68 -0.98 -11.80
N GLN A 70 2.11 0.13 -11.23
CA GLN A 70 3.36 0.79 -11.62
C GLN A 70 4.54 0.19 -10.84
N PHE A 71 4.84 -1.09 -11.12
CA PHE A 71 5.89 -1.83 -10.41
C PHE A 71 7.26 -1.25 -10.69
N GLY A 72 8.09 -1.21 -9.65
CA GLY A 72 9.44 -0.67 -9.73
C GLY A 72 9.51 0.85 -9.74
N GLN A 73 8.37 1.53 -9.74
CA GLN A 73 8.34 2.99 -9.79
C GLN A 73 8.46 3.59 -8.39
N THR A 74 9.11 4.74 -8.32
CA THR A 74 9.12 5.56 -7.11
C THR A 74 7.91 6.47 -7.14
N LEU A 75 7.15 6.44 -6.04
CA LEU A 75 5.93 7.23 -5.90
C LEU A 75 6.02 8.07 -4.63
N PHE A 76 5.31 9.19 -4.62
CA PHE A 76 5.20 10.01 -3.43
C PHE A 76 3.80 9.85 -2.85
N VAL A 77 3.72 9.45 -1.59
CA VAL A 77 2.44 9.22 -0.92
C VAL A 77 2.25 10.24 0.19
N ARG A 78 0.99 10.47 0.57
CA ARG A 78 0.67 11.39 1.65
C ARG A 78 1.19 10.85 2.98
N LYS A 79 1.51 11.76 3.91
CA LYS A 79 1.96 11.37 5.25
C LYS A 79 0.93 10.51 5.97
N ASP A 80 -0.34 10.68 5.65
CA ASP A 80 -1.42 9.91 6.26
C ASP A 80 -1.70 8.58 5.56
N ALA A 81 -0.79 8.11 4.71
CA ALA A 81 -0.90 6.78 4.09
C ALA A 81 -0.91 5.66 5.12
N LEU A 82 -0.37 5.90 6.31
CA LEU A 82 -0.36 4.96 7.42
C LEU A 82 0.15 3.58 7.04
N PRO A 83 1.40 3.46 6.57
CA PRO A 83 1.92 2.16 6.13
C PRO A 83 1.88 1.13 7.24
N VAL A 84 1.53 -0.12 6.87
CA VAL A 84 1.50 -1.25 7.81
C VAL A 84 2.51 -2.28 7.34
N ARG A 85 3.37 -2.74 8.25
CA ARG A 85 4.35 -3.77 7.92
C ARG A 85 3.65 -5.01 7.37
N LEU A 86 4.15 -5.53 6.25
CA LEU A 86 3.58 -6.72 5.62
C LEU A 86 3.51 -7.89 6.61
N THR A 87 4.56 -8.05 7.42
CA THR A 87 4.63 -9.17 8.38
C THR A 87 3.60 -9.07 9.50
N SER A 88 2.97 -7.91 9.70
CA SER A 88 1.92 -7.76 10.71
C SER A 88 0.52 -8.05 10.17
N ILE A 89 0.39 -8.30 8.87
CA ILE A 89 -0.88 -8.66 8.25
C ILE A 89 -0.94 -10.19 8.17
N SER A 90 -1.92 -10.78 8.83
CA SER A 90 -2.10 -12.23 8.87
C SER A 90 -3.18 -12.70 7.92
#